data_77a5c123d1a7da136b319a46a737af87
#
_entry.id   77a5c123d1a7da136b319a46a737af87
#
_cell.length_a   1.000
_cell.length_b   1.000
_cell.length_c   1.000
_cell.angle_alpha   90.00
_cell.angle_beta   90.00
_cell.angle_gamma   90.00
#
_symmetry.space_group_name_H-M   'P 1'
#
loop_
_entity.id
_entity.type
_entity.pdbx_description
1 polymer ?
#
loop_
_entity_poly.entity_id
_entity_poly.type
_entity_poly.pdbx_seq_one_letter_code
_entity_poly.pdbx_strand_id
1 'polypeptide(L)'
;MKLLCVVALGISLGACLPHPPPPPPPYHAVGEAADWTLIIDDRYLTFIPGPGQQPILQPAVQPIIGIAGEIYQTPRINVNIVHAACRDGRSTRAYPDRVQVTVDGRQYQGCGGL
;
A
#
# COMPACT_ATOMS: atom_id res chain seq x y z
N MET A 1 -12.45 25.80 -14.33
CA MET A 1 -12.18 25.06 -15.05
C MET A 1 -13.07 24.59 -15.97
N LYS A 2 -14.08 24.13 -15.76
CA LYS A 2 -14.97 23.68 -16.62
C LYS A 2 -15.35 24.68 -17.55
N LEU A 3 -15.30 25.85 -17.22
CA LEU A 3 -15.69 26.84 -18.07
C LEU A 3 -15.00 26.77 -19.33
N LEU A 4 -13.80 26.49 -19.32
CA LEU A 4 -13.06 26.42 -20.51
C LEU A 4 -13.64 25.52 -21.52
N CYS A 5 -14.13 24.45 -21.11
CA CYS A 5 -14.69 23.52 -22.04
C CYS A 5 -15.74 24.16 -22.84
N VAL A 6 -16.49 24.85 -22.22
CA VAL A 6 -17.59 25.44 -22.89
C VAL A 6 -17.14 26.48 -23.80
N VAL A 7 -16.37 27.31 -23.32
CA VAL A 7 -15.95 28.36 -24.11
C VAL A 7 -15.31 27.83 -25.32
N ALA A 8 -14.71 26.75 -25.20
CA ALA A 8 -14.07 26.17 -26.32
C ALA A 8 -14.96 26.38 -27.46
N LEU A 9 -15.97 27.01 -27.23
CA LEU A 9 -16.79 27.29 -28.29
C LEU A 9 -17.18 26.07 -28.97
N GLY A 10 -17.22 25.09 -28.25
CA GLY A 10 -17.75 23.91 -28.86
C GLY A 10 -16.75 23.28 -29.75
N ILE A 11 -15.64 23.72 -29.78
CA ILE A 11 -14.71 23.15 -30.65
C ILE A 11 -13.88 22.11 -29.97
N SER A 12 -13.33 22.36 -28.91
CA SER A 12 -12.50 21.39 -28.35
C SER A 12 -13.22 20.68 -27.30
N LEU A 13 -14.01 19.81 -27.65
CA LEU A 13 -14.71 19.01 -26.70
C LEU A 13 -13.82 18.22 -25.82
N GLY A 14 -12.77 17.72 -26.31
CA GLY A 14 -11.92 16.89 -25.50
C GLY A 14 -11.39 17.61 -24.27
N ALA A 15 -11.37 18.88 -24.30
CA ALA A 15 -10.82 19.64 -23.19
C ALA A 15 -11.71 19.54 -21.96
N CYS A 16 -12.87 19.00 -22.09
CA CYS A 16 -13.79 18.90 -20.98
C CYS A 16 -13.69 17.61 -20.19
N LEU A 17 -12.79 16.75 -20.61
CA LEU A 17 -12.69 15.47 -19.92
C LEU A 17 -12.19 15.68 -18.49
N PRO A 18 -12.81 15.01 -17.54
CA PRO A 18 -12.38 15.15 -16.17
C PRO A 18 -11.02 14.51 -15.93
N HIS A 19 -10.32 14.98 -14.97
CA HIS A 19 -9.05 14.39 -14.62
C HIS A 19 -9.31 13.08 -13.90
N PRO A 20 -8.44 12.10 -14.04
CA PRO A 20 -8.58 10.88 -13.28
C PRO A 20 -8.35 11.20 -11.80
N PRO A 21 -8.97 10.45 -10.90
CA PRO A 21 -8.78 10.70 -9.48
C PRO A 21 -7.32 10.40 -9.11
N PRO A 22 -6.79 11.06 -8.09
CA PRO A 22 -5.42 10.78 -7.67
C PRO A 22 -5.34 9.36 -7.11
N PRO A 23 -4.18 8.73 -7.17
CA PRO A 23 -4.04 7.40 -6.62
C PRO A 23 -4.24 7.44 -5.10
N PRO A 24 -4.68 6.34 -4.49
CA PRO A 24 -4.85 6.32 -3.04
C PRO A 24 -3.49 6.46 -2.37
N PRO A 25 -3.45 6.93 -1.11
CA PRO A 25 -2.19 7.04 -0.41
C PRO A 25 -1.57 5.66 -0.21
N PRO A 26 -0.25 5.57 -0.15
CA PRO A 26 0.40 4.28 0.06
C PRO A 26 0.02 3.66 1.40
N TYR A 27 0.02 2.32 1.45
CA TYR A 27 -0.19 1.60 2.68
C TYR A 27 1.17 1.34 3.29
N HIS A 28 1.31 1.57 4.59
CA HIS A 28 2.57 1.35 5.29
C HIS A 28 2.41 0.33 6.40
N ALA A 29 3.41 -0.52 6.55
CA ALA A 29 3.50 -1.45 7.66
C ALA A 29 4.93 -1.51 8.15
N VAL A 30 5.11 -1.83 9.43
CA VAL A 30 6.43 -1.91 10.04
C VAL A 30 6.51 -3.15 10.93
N GLY A 31 7.73 -3.64 11.12
CA GLY A 31 7.96 -4.79 11.98
C GLY A 31 7.71 -4.46 13.43
N GLU A 32 7.47 -5.49 14.23
CA GLU A 32 7.23 -5.30 15.65
C GLU A 32 8.40 -4.62 16.34
N ALA A 33 9.59 -4.84 15.88
CA ALA A 33 10.77 -4.17 16.40
C ALA A 33 11.19 -3.01 15.51
N ALA A 34 10.32 -2.58 14.61
CA ALA A 34 10.60 -1.53 13.63
C ALA A 34 11.84 -1.88 12.81
N ASP A 35 12.07 -3.17 12.60
CA ASP A 35 13.26 -3.63 11.89
C ASP A 35 13.02 -3.82 10.39
N TRP A 36 11.79 -3.81 9.94
CA TRP A 36 11.49 -3.86 8.51
C TRP A 36 10.34 -2.91 8.19
N THR A 37 10.21 -2.57 6.91
CA THR A 37 9.14 -1.68 6.44
C THR A 37 8.56 -2.24 5.16
N LEU A 38 7.25 -2.12 5.02
CA LEU A 38 6.56 -2.49 3.79
C LEU A 38 5.76 -1.29 3.31
N ILE A 39 5.80 -1.03 2.02
CA ILE A 39 5.02 0.04 1.41
C ILE A 39 4.29 -0.57 0.22
N ILE A 40 2.97 -0.38 0.17
CA ILE A 40 2.17 -0.84 -0.96
C ILE A 40 1.56 0.40 -1.60
N ASP A 41 1.88 0.64 -2.86
CA ASP A 41 1.26 1.74 -3.58
C ASP A 41 0.69 1.22 -4.90
N ASP A 42 0.29 2.11 -5.78
CA ASP A 42 -0.37 1.72 -7.02
C ASP A 42 0.59 1.11 -8.04
N ARG A 43 1.89 1.13 -7.77
CA ARG A 43 2.89 0.62 -8.71
C ARG A 43 3.67 -0.56 -8.17
N TYR A 44 3.98 -0.58 -6.89
CA TYR A 44 4.86 -1.61 -6.32
C TYR A 44 4.47 -2.02 -4.92
N LEU A 45 4.89 -3.23 -4.56
CA LEU A 45 5.01 -3.63 -3.18
C LEU A 45 6.51 -3.52 -2.92
N THR A 46 6.89 -2.74 -1.93
CA THR A 46 8.30 -2.52 -1.59
C THR A 46 8.56 -3.00 -0.17
N PHE A 47 9.46 -3.96 -0.02
CA PHE A 47 9.83 -4.46 1.29
C PHE A 47 11.28 -4.11 1.57
N ILE A 48 11.52 -3.47 2.70
CA ILE A 48 12.85 -3.07 3.13
C ILE A 48 13.19 -3.93 4.34
N PRO A 49 14.08 -4.92 4.19
CA PRO A 49 14.34 -5.89 5.26
C PRO A 49 14.93 -5.30 6.54
N GLY A 50 15.62 -4.20 6.41
CA GLY A 50 16.20 -3.53 7.57
C GLY A 50 16.83 -2.22 7.17
N PRO A 51 17.29 -1.43 8.14
CA PRO A 51 17.88 -0.13 7.83
C PRO A 51 19.07 -0.29 6.89
N GLY A 52 19.06 0.50 5.82
CA GLY A 52 20.16 0.49 4.87
C GLY A 52 20.25 -0.73 3.97
N GLN A 53 19.29 -1.64 4.04
CA GLN A 53 19.31 -2.81 3.19
C GLN A 53 18.57 -2.55 1.89
N GLN A 54 18.92 -3.29 0.86
CA GLN A 54 18.31 -3.13 -0.45
C GLN A 54 16.84 -3.48 -0.41
N PRO A 55 15.99 -2.61 -0.95
CA PRO A 55 14.56 -2.90 -1.03
C PRO A 55 14.30 -4.03 -2.02
N ILE A 56 13.27 -4.80 -1.75
CA ILE A 56 12.79 -5.82 -2.67
C ILE A 56 11.48 -5.29 -3.23
N LEU A 57 11.39 -5.16 -4.53
CA LEU A 57 10.22 -4.62 -5.18
C LEU A 57 9.50 -5.67 -6.01
N GLN A 58 8.18 -5.66 -5.95
CA GLN A 58 7.35 -6.49 -6.82
C GLN A 58 6.28 -5.58 -7.41
N PRO A 59 5.89 -5.78 -8.66
CA PRO A 59 4.83 -4.97 -9.27
C PRO A 59 3.54 -5.10 -8.49
N ALA A 60 2.80 -4.03 -8.42
CA ALA A 60 1.53 -4.02 -7.70
C ALA A 60 0.55 -5.03 -8.30
N VAL A 61 -0.24 -5.65 -7.43
CA VAL A 61 -1.29 -6.59 -7.82
C VAL A 61 -2.56 -6.19 -7.11
N GLN A 62 -3.68 -6.68 -7.62
CA GLN A 62 -4.95 -6.47 -6.95
C GLN A 62 -5.01 -7.39 -5.74
N PRO A 63 -5.45 -6.90 -4.60
CA PRO A 63 -5.54 -7.74 -3.41
C PRO A 63 -6.74 -8.69 -3.50
N ILE A 64 -6.61 -9.81 -2.81
CA ILE A 64 -7.72 -10.74 -2.62
C ILE A 64 -8.42 -10.25 -1.37
N ILE A 65 -9.69 -9.92 -1.50
CA ILE A 65 -10.46 -9.36 -0.39
C ILE A 65 -11.11 -10.49 0.41
N GLY A 66 -10.85 -10.49 1.70
CA GLY A 66 -11.45 -11.47 2.60
C GLY A 66 -12.31 -10.79 3.64
N ILE A 67 -12.88 -11.58 4.54
CA ILE A 67 -13.71 -11.01 5.59
C ILE A 67 -12.92 -10.18 6.57
N ALA A 68 -11.74 -10.62 6.91
CA ALA A 68 -10.94 -9.96 7.93
C ALA A 68 -9.93 -8.95 7.38
N GLY A 69 -9.72 -8.92 6.08
CA GLY A 69 -8.73 -8.03 5.51
C GLY A 69 -8.39 -8.39 4.09
N GLU A 70 -7.15 -8.16 3.67
CA GLU A 70 -6.73 -8.37 2.30
C GLU A 70 -5.44 -9.16 2.22
N ILE A 71 -5.27 -9.84 1.10
CA ILE A 71 -4.05 -10.59 0.83
C ILE A 71 -3.49 -10.14 -0.50
N TYR A 72 -2.20 -9.78 -0.53
CA TYR A 72 -1.51 -9.44 -1.76
C TYR A 72 -0.54 -10.56 -2.06
N GLN A 73 -0.59 -11.12 -3.26
CA GLN A 73 0.28 -12.22 -3.64
C GLN A 73 1.11 -11.87 -4.86
N THR A 74 2.41 -11.87 -4.70
CA THR A 74 3.34 -11.70 -5.80
C THR A 74 4.35 -12.83 -5.73
N PRO A 75 5.19 -13.00 -6.76
CA PRO A 75 6.16 -14.10 -6.73
C PRO A 75 7.09 -14.10 -5.53
N ARG A 76 7.51 -12.94 -5.05
CA ARG A 76 8.47 -12.90 -3.94
C ARG A 76 7.89 -12.38 -2.66
N ILE A 77 6.82 -11.58 -2.71
CA ILE A 77 6.25 -10.93 -1.53
C ILE A 77 4.78 -11.30 -1.40
N ASN A 78 4.40 -11.86 -0.27
CA ASN A 78 3.00 -12.10 0.04
C ASN A 78 2.68 -11.31 1.30
N VAL A 79 1.57 -10.60 1.29
CA VAL A 79 1.17 -9.77 2.42
C VAL A 79 -0.23 -10.17 2.87
N ASN A 80 -0.38 -10.42 4.16
CA ASN A 80 -1.68 -10.72 4.74
C ASN A 80 -1.97 -9.61 5.74
N ILE A 81 -2.99 -8.81 5.45
CA ILE A 81 -3.40 -7.71 6.30
C ILE A 81 -4.70 -8.10 6.98
N VAL A 82 -4.71 -8.07 8.30
CA VAL A 82 -5.90 -8.38 9.09
C VAL A 82 -6.28 -7.11 9.83
N HIS A 83 -7.53 -6.69 9.68
CA HIS A 83 -8.01 -5.47 10.32
C HIS A 83 -8.32 -5.73 11.79
N ALA A 84 -7.27 -5.79 12.58
CA ALA A 84 -7.34 -6.00 14.01
C ALA A 84 -6.25 -5.19 14.68
N ALA A 85 -6.56 -4.61 15.81
CA ALA A 85 -5.63 -3.73 16.50
C ALA A 85 -4.28 -4.39 16.73
N CYS A 86 -3.24 -3.63 16.56
CA CYS A 86 -1.87 -4.12 16.63
C CYS A 86 -0.98 -3.09 17.33
N ARG A 87 -0.06 -3.56 18.18
CA ARG A 87 0.91 -2.67 18.79
C ARG A 87 2.28 -3.16 18.38
N ASP A 88 3.17 -2.23 18.09
CA ASP A 88 4.47 -2.57 17.57
C ASP A 88 5.47 -3.04 18.64
N GLY A 89 5.09 -3.02 19.88
CA GLY A 89 5.97 -3.51 20.95
C GLY A 89 7.06 -2.56 21.38
N ARG A 90 7.27 -1.49 20.65
CA ARG A 90 8.33 -0.53 20.98
C ARG A 90 7.81 0.82 21.42
N SER A 91 6.58 1.14 21.08
CA SER A 91 6.00 2.42 21.45
C SER A 91 4.59 2.15 21.94
N THR A 92 3.90 3.19 22.36
CA THR A 92 2.51 3.05 22.74
C THR A 92 1.60 3.22 21.55
N ARG A 93 2.19 3.31 20.35
CA ARG A 93 1.39 3.56 19.18
C ARG A 93 0.52 2.37 18.84
N ALA A 94 -0.75 2.63 18.57
CA ALA A 94 -1.69 1.60 18.17
C ALA A 94 -1.92 1.69 16.67
N TYR A 95 -1.91 0.56 16.00
CA TYR A 95 -2.15 0.48 14.57
C TYR A 95 -3.48 -0.24 14.33
N PRO A 96 -4.19 0.09 13.26
CA PRO A 96 -5.47 -0.57 12.98
C PRO A 96 -5.33 -1.99 12.45
N ASP A 97 -4.15 -2.36 11.93
CA ASP A 97 -4.00 -3.65 11.28
C ASP A 97 -2.82 -4.45 11.78
N ARG A 98 -2.97 -5.78 11.72
CA ARG A 98 -1.88 -6.71 11.91
C ARG A 98 -1.43 -7.10 10.52
N VAL A 99 -0.13 -7.20 10.32
CA VAL A 99 0.43 -7.47 8.99
C VAL A 99 1.45 -8.59 9.08
N GLN A 100 1.28 -9.59 8.22
CA GLN A 100 2.25 -10.65 8.08
C GLN A 100 2.76 -10.60 6.66
N VAL A 101 4.07 -10.52 6.50
CA VAL A 101 4.69 -10.47 5.19
C VAL A 101 5.57 -11.69 5.03
N THR A 102 5.45 -12.36 3.90
CA THR A 102 6.33 -13.48 3.57
C THR A 102 7.16 -13.05 2.37
N VAL A 103 8.47 -13.02 2.52
CA VAL A 103 9.37 -12.59 1.46
C VAL A 103 10.34 -13.71 1.21
N ASP A 104 10.34 -14.23 -0.02
CA ASP A 104 11.20 -15.34 -0.42
C ASP A 104 11.10 -16.50 0.59
N GLY A 105 9.89 -16.75 1.08
CA GLY A 105 9.63 -17.85 1.99
C GLY A 105 9.85 -17.54 3.47
N ARG A 106 10.35 -16.36 3.80
CA ARG A 106 10.58 -16.00 5.21
C ARG A 106 9.46 -15.11 5.70
N GLN A 107 8.94 -15.40 6.89
CA GLN A 107 7.83 -14.64 7.46
C GLN A 107 8.28 -13.53 8.38
N TYR A 108 7.57 -12.40 8.32
CA TYR A 108 7.82 -11.23 9.14
C TYR A 108 6.46 -10.78 9.70
N GLN A 109 6.45 -10.41 10.97
CA GLN A 109 5.22 -9.97 11.64
C GLN A 109 5.33 -8.50 12.02
N GLY A 110 4.23 -7.78 11.92
CA GLY A 110 4.21 -6.37 12.30
C GLY A 110 2.83 -5.78 12.28
N CYS A 111 2.80 -4.47 12.23
CA CYS A 111 1.57 -3.68 12.28
C CYS A 111 1.52 -2.73 11.09
N GLY A 112 0.34 -2.30 10.71
CA GLY A 112 0.22 -1.37 9.61
C GLY A 112 -1.05 -0.55 9.63
N GLY A 113 -1.17 0.26 8.58
CA GLY A 113 -2.39 1.05 8.40
C GLY A 113 -2.31 2.49 8.85
N LEU A 114 -1.14 3.00 9.18
CA LEU A 114 -0.99 4.41 9.55
C LEU A 114 -0.22 5.17 8.50
#